data_12eb6aeec476e29109efc624b30de094
#
_entry.id   12eb6aeec476e29109efc624b30de094
#
_cell.length_a   1.000
_cell.length_b   1.000
_cell.length_c   1.000
_cell.angle_alpha   90.00
_cell.angle_beta   90.00
_cell.angle_gamma   90.00
#
_symmetry.space_group_name_H-M   'P 1'
#
loop_
_entity.id
_entity.type
_entity.pdbx_description
1 polymer ?
#
loop_
_entity_poly.entity_id
_entity_poly.type
_entity_poly.pdbx_seq_one_letter_code
_entity_poly.pdbx_strand_id
1 'polypeptide(L)'
;MKKIVYYIAVAFLAINFSSCSDFLDLPSKSKTDSESVFSSIDKAEMAVLACYTGVWMQDAWYKAQNGTDEMWSTESNSNANNYAANYVLNDQSCPTGIYTTSYSSIERCNSCLKGLRAMSLSGEDERKCHIYIAECLAVRATCFLNLIRYFGDVPYSTVPVLDMTTFSSSRVDRDEIYDGIIADLQEAVEVLPWYSEGFFSTPERISKNAAYGLLARTALYAAGYALHWDLNTYDKSTLQMRRPLDESRVRKLYTIADEACKAVISKGENSLLSKYEDVFRALNEGGVYNPEEVMFEYAEFGNTTNGRVGYTNGLCIHASNALYGKTLPLQLIHPTFYLSFADDDTRRDVTVGNYSIDAAGNDIAVPYGALNLGKWRCNWKAGPRTATLKTDVNWPILRYSDVLLMYAEAENYLNNGPTEAAKAAYEQVRLRAFAGDASRIGTTPSTYDTFFKAIVKERAFELATEGWRRTDLIRWNLLAETLAETKAN
;
A
#
# COMPACT_ATOMS: atom_id res chain seq x y z
N MET A 1 -19.40 65.27 -48.77
CA MET A 1 -18.71 65.01 -47.50
C MET A 1 -19.42 63.97 -46.62
N LYS A 2 -20.72 64.03 -46.35
CA LYS A 2 -21.39 63.08 -45.47
C LYS A 2 -21.34 61.61 -45.94
N LYS A 3 -21.37 61.33 -47.25
CA LYS A 3 -21.29 59.96 -47.78
C LYS A 3 -19.90 59.34 -47.65
N ILE A 4 -18.83 60.13 -47.74
CA ILE A 4 -17.45 59.66 -47.62
C ILE A 4 -17.16 59.27 -46.16
N VAL A 5 -17.65 60.04 -45.16
CA VAL A 5 -17.52 59.76 -43.73
C VAL A 5 -18.26 58.44 -43.36
N TYR A 6 -19.41 58.20 -44.02
CA TYR A 6 -20.16 56.96 -43.80
C TYR A 6 -19.40 55.71 -44.32
N TYR A 7 -18.79 55.79 -45.48
CA TYR A 7 -18.00 54.67 -46.05
C TYR A 7 -16.69 54.46 -45.26
N ILE A 8 -16.07 55.51 -44.74
CA ILE A 8 -14.90 55.36 -43.84
C ILE A 8 -15.31 54.74 -42.51
N ALA A 9 -16.44 55.11 -41.95
CA ALA A 9 -16.93 54.54 -40.71
C ALA A 9 -17.31 53.03 -40.84
N VAL A 10 -17.94 52.69 -42.00
CA VAL A 10 -18.26 51.27 -42.30
C VAL A 10 -17.03 50.43 -42.57
N ALA A 11 -16.00 50.99 -43.27
CA ALA A 11 -14.71 50.32 -43.46
C ALA A 11 -13.92 50.15 -42.13
N PHE A 12 -14.03 51.10 -41.21
CA PHE A 12 -13.41 50.97 -39.86
C PHE A 12 -14.12 49.96 -38.99
N LEU A 13 -15.48 49.80 -39.12
CA LEU A 13 -16.23 48.73 -38.42
C LEU A 13 -15.89 47.35 -39.00
N ALA A 14 -15.70 47.23 -40.33
CA ALA A 14 -15.39 45.94 -40.96
C ALA A 14 -13.96 45.41 -40.60
N ILE A 15 -13.01 46.28 -40.31
CA ILE A 15 -11.65 45.91 -39.93
C ILE A 15 -11.56 45.43 -38.47
N ASN A 16 -12.55 45.77 -37.63
CA ASN A 16 -12.57 45.31 -36.24
C ASN A 16 -13.22 43.90 -36.04
N PHE A 17 -13.72 43.28 -37.11
CA PHE A 17 -14.27 41.90 -37.02
C PHE A 17 -13.30 40.82 -37.50
N SER A 18 -12.11 41.16 -37.94
CA SER A 18 -11.02 40.18 -38.02
C SER A 18 -10.33 40.05 -36.66
N SER A 19 -11.09 39.56 -35.69
CA SER A 19 -10.53 39.07 -34.43
C SER A 19 -9.63 37.87 -34.77
N CYS A 20 -8.33 38.03 -34.64
CA CYS A 20 -7.43 36.89 -34.66
C CYS A 20 -7.80 36.01 -33.47
N SER A 21 -8.58 34.97 -33.68
CA SER A 21 -8.86 33.92 -32.72
C SER A 21 -7.56 33.34 -32.12
N ASP A 22 -6.53 33.25 -32.97
CA ASP A 22 -5.21 32.71 -32.60
C ASP A 22 -4.39 33.60 -31.65
N PHE A 23 -4.77 34.90 -31.48
CA PHE A 23 -4.08 35.78 -30.53
C PHE A 23 -4.60 35.64 -29.10
N LEU A 24 -5.80 35.12 -28.92
CA LEU A 24 -6.41 34.86 -27.62
C LEU A 24 -6.20 33.41 -27.13
N ASP A 25 -5.82 32.50 -28.03
CA ASP A 25 -5.42 31.13 -27.72
C ASP A 25 -3.91 31.00 -27.47
N LEU A 26 -3.37 31.86 -26.62
CA LEU A 26 -2.04 31.62 -26.07
C LEU A 26 -2.14 30.43 -25.12
N PRO A 27 -1.54 29.27 -25.46
CA PRO A 27 -1.49 28.18 -24.51
C PRO A 27 -0.84 28.68 -23.22
N SER A 28 -1.52 28.48 -22.12
CA SER A 28 -0.99 28.86 -20.80
C SER A 28 0.38 28.20 -20.63
N LYS A 29 1.44 28.99 -20.54
CA LYS A 29 2.81 28.50 -20.33
C LYS A 29 2.95 27.70 -19.01
N SER A 30 1.94 27.71 -18.17
CA SER A 30 1.86 26.99 -16.90
C SER A 30 0.95 25.76 -16.93
N LYS A 31 0.19 25.53 -18.01
CA LYS A 31 -0.59 24.31 -18.20
C LYS A 31 0.11 23.42 -19.22
N THR A 32 0.69 22.34 -18.74
CA THR A 32 1.18 21.25 -19.57
C THR A 32 -0.04 20.51 -20.12
N ASP A 33 -0.32 20.61 -21.40
CA ASP A 33 -1.38 19.85 -22.07
C ASP A 33 -0.97 18.38 -22.25
N SER A 34 -1.93 17.52 -22.51
CA SER A 34 -1.67 16.08 -22.69
C SER A 34 -0.77 15.77 -23.89
N GLU A 35 -0.84 16.56 -24.96
CA GLU A 35 0.03 16.41 -26.15
C GLU A 35 1.49 16.73 -25.80
N SER A 36 1.72 17.75 -24.98
CA SER A 36 3.06 18.13 -24.50
C SER A 36 3.65 17.06 -23.57
N VAL A 37 2.85 16.44 -22.69
CA VAL A 37 3.31 15.39 -21.77
C VAL A 37 3.80 14.15 -22.52
N PHE A 38 3.06 13.70 -23.52
CA PHE A 38 3.37 12.51 -24.32
C PHE A 38 4.14 12.82 -25.59
N SER A 39 4.84 13.95 -25.65
CA SER A 39 5.69 14.31 -26.80
C SER A 39 7.06 13.62 -26.81
N SER A 40 7.49 13.05 -25.69
CA SER A 40 8.69 12.22 -25.55
C SER A 40 8.56 11.23 -24.40
N ILE A 41 9.33 10.14 -24.46
CA ILE A 41 9.28 9.09 -23.43
C ILE A 41 9.74 9.60 -22.05
N ASP A 42 10.71 10.52 -22.00
CA ASP A 42 11.21 11.10 -20.76
C ASP A 42 10.16 11.99 -20.06
N LYS A 43 9.35 12.73 -20.83
CA LYS A 43 8.24 13.50 -20.27
C LYS A 43 7.11 12.60 -19.80
N ALA A 44 6.83 11.54 -20.55
CA ALA A 44 5.84 10.54 -20.17
C ALA A 44 6.22 9.84 -18.85
N GLU A 45 7.52 9.57 -18.62
CA GLU A 45 7.99 9.03 -17.35
C GLU A 45 7.63 9.91 -16.16
N MET A 46 7.76 11.23 -16.27
CA MET A 46 7.38 12.16 -15.19
C MET A 46 5.88 12.03 -14.83
N ALA A 47 5.04 11.82 -15.83
CA ALA A 47 3.60 11.59 -15.60
C ALA A 47 3.34 10.24 -14.94
N VAL A 48 4.07 9.19 -15.31
CA VAL A 48 4.00 7.86 -14.67
C VAL A 48 4.42 7.95 -13.20
N LEU A 49 5.49 8.65 -12.87
CA LEU A 49 5.92 8.87 -11.49
C LEU A 49 4.85 9.58 -10.66
N ALA A 50 4.11 10.52 -11.25
CA ALA A 50 3.00 11.20 -10.56
C ALA A 50 1.82 10.26 -10.22
N CYS A 51 1.70 9.09 -10.86
CA CYS A 51 0.68 8.09 -10.54
C CYS A 51 0.91 7.44 -9.17
N TYR A 52 2.15 7.38 -8.68
CA TYR A 52 2.48 6.71 -7.41
C TYR A 52 1.96 7.43 -6.16
N THR A 53 1.52 8.68 -6.26
CA THR A 53 1.07 9.47 -5.10
C THR A 53 -0.10 8.88 -4.33
N GLY A 54 -0.88 7.97 -4.92
CA GLY A 54 -2.03 7.31 -4.28
C GLY A 54 -1.79 5.88 -3.83
N VAL A 55 -0.58 5.37 -4.00
CA VAL A 55 -0.26 3.98 -3.64
C VAL A 55 -0.29 3.78 -2.13
N TRP A 56 0.16 4.77 -1.38
CA TRP A 56 0.15 4.77 0.09
C TRP A 56 -0.06 6.17 0.63
N MET A 57 -0.60 6.32 1.85
CA MET A 57 -0.88 7.62 2.43
C MET A 57 -1.09 7.54 3.95
N GLN A 58 -1.02 8.71 4.61
CA GLN A 58 -1.12 8.81 6.06
C GLN A 58 -2.34 8.10 6.65
N ASP A 59 -3.51 8.22 6.05
CA ASP A 59 -4.73 7.57 6.58
C ASP A 59 -4.60 6.04 6.59
N ALA A 60 -3.84 5.45 5.65
CA ALA A 60 -3.64 4.02 5.56
C ALA A 60 -2.76 3.47 6.70
N TRP A 61 -1.65 4.14 7.03
CA TRP A 61 -0.76 3.68 8.09
C TRP A 61 -1.12 4.23 9.48
N TYR A 62 -1.96 5.26 9.56
CA TYR A 62 -2.32 5.87 10.83
C TYR A 62 -3.72 5.47 11.30
N LYS A 63 -4.77 5.77 10.52
CA LYS A 63 -6.16 5.56 10.95
C LYS A 63 -6.62 4.12 10.76
N ALA A 64 -6.28 3.53 9.62
CA ALA A 64 -6.92 2.31 9.16
C ALA A 64 -6.30 1.02 9.71
N GLN A 65 -5.14 1.06 10.36
CA GLN A 65 -4.53 -0.11 10.98
C GLN A 65 -4.90 -0.31 12.45
N ASN A 66 -5.51 0.68 13.10
CA ASN A 66 -5.99 0.55 14.48
C ASN A 66 -7.19 -0.42 14.59
N GLY A 67 -7.47 -0.89 15.79
CA GLY A 67 -8.60 -1.78 16.06
C GLY A 67 -8.31 -3.24 15.72
N THR A 68 -7.12 -3.70 16.02
CA THR A 68 -6.68 -5.11 15.90
C THR A 68 -6.14 -5.62 17.24
N ASP A 69 -5.70 -6.86 17.26
CA ASP A 69 -4.98 -7.46 18.38
C ASP A 69 -3.56 -6.91 18.59
N GLU A 70 -3.02 -6.17 17.62
CA GLU A 70 -1.65 -5.65 17.67
C GLU A 70 -1.55 -4.35 18.45
N MET A 71 -2.47 -3.41 18.18
CA MET A 71 -2.31 -2.03 18.64
C MET A 71 -3.63 -1.31 18.90
N TRP A 72 -3.51 -0.24 19.69
CA TRP A 72 -4.60 0.66 20.01
C TRP A 72 -4.17 2.14 19.86
N SER A 73 -5.13 3.05 19.83
CA SER A 73 -4.87 4.48 19.73
C SER A 73 -5.04 5.17 21.08
N THR A 74 -4.13 6.10 21.42
CA THR A 74 -4.21 6.95 22.63
C THR A 74 -5.18 8.11 22.46
N GLU A 75 -5.72 8.34 21.27
CA GLU A 75 -6.67 9.43 21.03
C GLU A 75 -8.02 9.16 21.69
N SER A 76 -8.74 10.21 22.02
CA SER A 76 -10.07 10.12 22.61
C SER A 76 -11.06 9.38 21.70
N ASN A 77 -11.99 8.64 22.28
CA ASN A 77 -13.08 7.97 21.55
C ASN A 77 -13.97 8.92 20.73
N SER A 78 -13.98 10.21 21.06
CA SER A 78 -14.66 11.25 20.28
C SER A 78 -13.82 11.77 19.11
N ASN A 79 -12.56 11.35 18.96
CA ASN A 79 -11.72 11.76 17.85
C ASN A 79 -12.05 10.93 16.61
N ALA A 80 -12.27 11.61 15.48
CA ALA A 80 -12.55 10.96 14.20
C ALA A 80 -11.48 9.92 13.80
N ASN A 81 -10.23 10.09 14.21
CA ASN A 81 -9.15 9.11 13.96
C ASN A 81 -9.38 7.78 14.67
N ASN A 82 -10.14 7.76 15.77
CA ASN A 82 -10.47 6.54 16.52
C ASN A 82 -11.74 5.85 16.05
N TYR A 83 -12.56 6.47 15.22
CA TYR A 83 -13.78 5.82 14.76
C TYR A 83 -13.52 4.55 13.96
N ALA A 84 -12.44 4.52 13.16
CA ALA A 84 -12.01 3.30 12.46
C ALA A 84 -11.59 2.21 13.44
N ALA A 85 -10.88 2.56 14.51
CA ALA A 85 -10.47 1.65 15.57
C ALA A 85 -11.65 1.07 16.35
N ASN A 86 -12.68 1.87 16.58
CA ASN A 86 -13.87 1.49 17.33
C ASN A 86 -14.97 0.89 16.45
N TYR A 87 -14.76 0.77 15.14
CA TYR A 87 -15.77 0.32 14.17
C TYR A 87 -17.07 1.15 14.17
N VAL A 88 -16.94 2.44 14.50
CA VAL A 88 -18.03 3.43 14.50
C VAL A 88 -17.77 4.42 13.36
N LEU A 89 -17.83 3.95 12.12
CA LEU A 89 -17.62 4.77 10.95
C LEU A 89 -18.91 5.50 10.54
N ASN A 90 -18.74 6.76 10.15
CA ASN A 90 -19.78 7.57 9.53
C ASN A 90 -19.17 8.44 8.42
N ASP A 91 -19.96 9.28 7.78
CA ASP A 91 -19.52 10.18 6.70
C ASP A 91 -18.44 11.19 7.12
N GLN A 92 -18.36 11.54 8.39
CA GLN A 92 -17.35 12.47 8.93
C GLN A 92 -16.04 11.79 9.34
N SER A 93 -16.10 10.50 9.62
CA SER A 93 -14.99 9.73 10.19
C SER A 93 -14.35 8.74 9.22
N CYS A 94 -14.91 8.59 8.02
CA CYS A 94 -14.32 7.68 7.03
C CYS A 94 -12.94 8.19 6.56
N PRO A 95 -12.02 7.31 6.16
CA PRO A 95 -10.69 7.69 5.71
C PRO A 95 -10.72 8.31 4.30
N THR A 96 -11.30 9.51 4.19
CA THR A 96 -11.51 10.23 2.92
C THR A 96 -10.21 10.48 2.17
N GLY A 97 -9.08 10.61 2.88
CA GLY A 97 -7.77 10.73 2.26
C GLY A 97 -7.43 9.53 1.37
N ILE A 98 -7.74 8.31 1.83
CA ILE A 98 -7.57 7.10 1.01
C ILE A 98 -8.44 7.17 -0.24
N TYR A 99 -9.71 7.54 -0.09
CA TYR A 99 -10.65 7.61 -1.20
C TYR A 99 -10.21 8.62 -2.27
N THR A 100 -9.99 9.86 -1.87
CA THR A 100 -9.68 10.95 -2.80
C THR A 100 -8.32 10.78 -3.48
N THR A 101 -7.31 10.35 -2.73
CA THR A 101 -5.95 10.20 -3.28
C THR A 101 -5.85 8.99 -4.20
N SER A 102 -6.50 7.86 -3.85
CA SER A 102 -6.54 6.69 -4.74
C SER A 102 -7.24 7.01 -6.06
N TYR A 103 -8.41 7.65 -6.04
CA TYR A 103 -9.08 8.04 -7.29
C TYR A 103 -8.30 9.06 -8.11
N SER A 104 -7.62 10.00 -7.47
CA SER A 104 -6.73 10.93 -8.18
C SER A 104 -5.59 10.21 -8.89
N SER A 105 -5.03 9.17 -8.28
CA SER A 105 -3.98 8.36 -8.93
C SER A 105 -4.54 7.43 -9.99
N ILE A 106 -5.71 6.85 -9.80
CA ILE A 106 -6.41 6.05 -10.83
C ILE A 106 -6.66 6.90 -12.07
N GLU A 107 -7.13 8.13 -11.91
CA GLU A 107 -7.32 9.05 -13.04
C GLU A 107 -6.01 9.37 -13.75
N ARG A 108 -4.93 9.61 -13.01
CA ARG A 108 -3.60 9.80 -13.62
C ARG A 108 -3.17 8.55 -14.39
N CYS A 109 -3.35 7.35 -13.82
CA CYS A 109 -3.04 6.10 -14.50
C CYS A 109 -3.85 5.93 -15.79
N ASN A 110 -5.18 6.18 -15.74
CA ASN A 110 -6.03 6.09 -16.93
C ASN A 110 -5.58 7.06 -18.02
N SER A 111 -5.28 8.31 -17.65
CA SER A 111 -4.77 9.33 -18.56
C SER A 111 -3.39 8.97 -19.14
N CYS A 112 -2.46 8.45 -18.29
CA CYS A 112 -1.16 7.97 -18.75
C CYS A 112 -1.28 6.78 -19.70
N LEU A 113 -2.12 5.80 -19.38
CA LEU A 113 -2.35 4.63 -20.23
C LEU A 113 -2.88 5.05 -21.61
N LYS A 114 -3.82 6.00 -21.65
CA LYS A 114 -4.33 6.55 -22.92
C LYS A 114 -3.21 7.24 -23.71
N GLY A 115 -2.44 8.12 -23.06
CA GLY A 115 -1.37 8.87 -23.71
C GLY A 115 -0.23 7.98 -24.20
N LEU A 116 0.27 7.07 -23.35
CA LEU A 116 1.35 6.13 -23.70
C LEU A 116 0.95 5.21 -24.88
N ARG A 117 -0.29 4.67 -24.88
CA ARG A 117 -0.79 3.81 -25.96
C ARG A 117 -0.98 4.55 -27.29
N ALA A 118 -1.06 5.89 -27.27
CA ALA A 118 -1.15 6.72 -28.47
C ALA A 118 0.21 7.13 -29.04
N MET A 119 1.30 6.92 -28.30
CA MET A 119 2.65 7.26 -28.77
C MET A 119 3.09 6.33 -29.89
N SER A 120 3.73 6.88 -30.92
CA SER A 120 4.35 6.12 -32.01
C SER A 120 5.86 6.11 -31.79
N LEU A 121 6.37 5.07 -31.17
CA LEU A 121 7.75 4.91 -30.77
C LEU A 121 8.40 3.70 -31.44
N SER A 122 9.72 3.56 -31.32
CA SER A 122 10.47 2.42 -31.82
C SER A 122 11.71 2.16 -30.94
N GLY A 123 12.21 0.93 -30.98
CA GLY A 123 13.44 0.55 -30.30
C GLY A 123 13.33 0.67 -28.77
N GLU A 124 14.33 1.30 -28.15
CA GLU A 124 14.40 1.42 -26.69
C GLU A 124 13.28 2.29 -26.09
N ASP A 125 12.83 3.32 -26.79
CA ASP A 125 11.73 4.17 -26.34
C ASP A 125 10.40 3.42 -26.35
N GLU A 126 10.19 2.55 -27.34
CA GLU A 126 9.03 1.63 -27.38
C GLU A 126 9.07 0.65 -26.21
N ARG A 127 10.23 0.05 -25.92
CA ARG A 127 10.42 -0.82 -24.76
C ARG A 127 10.12 -0.11 -23.45
N LYS A 128 10.64 1.10 -23.25
CA LYS A 128 10.32 1.93 -22.07
C LYS A 128 8.83 2.23 -21.97
N CYS A 129 8.20 2.57 -23.09
CA CYS A 129 6.76 2.85 -23.13
C CYS A 129 5.94 1.67 -22.64
N HIS A 130 6.26 0.45 -23.09
CA HIS A 130 5.58 -0.76 -22.62
C HIS A 130 5.78 -0.99 -21.12
N ILE A 131 6.99 -0.76 -20.58
CA ILE A 131 7.26 -0.84 -19.15
C ILE A 131 6.43 0.19 -18.40
N TYR A 132 6.33 1.43 -18.87
CA TYR A 132 5.54 2.48 -18.22
C TYR A 132 4.03 2.20 -18.27
N ILE A 133 3.52 1.58 -19.34
CA ILE A 133 2.15 1.06 -19.39
C ILE A 133 1.95 0.03 -18.27
N ALA A 134 2.85 -0.93 -18.15
CA ALA A 134 2.76 -1.97 -17.13
C ALA A 134 2.87 -1.42 -15.70
N GLU A 135 3.69 -0.41 -15.46
CA GLU A 135 3.72 0.31 -14.17
C GLU A 135 2.38 0.98 -13.87
N CYS A 136 1.81 1.72 -14.83
CA CYS A 136 0.51 2.37 -14.64
C CYS A 136 -0.60 1.36 -14.31
N LEU A 137 -0.61 0.18 -14.95
CA LEU A 137 -1.54 -0.90 -14.63
C LEU A 137 -1.37 -1.39 -13.19
N ALA A 138 -0.14 -1.66 -12.77
CA ALA A 138 0.15 -2.14 -11.42
C ALA A 138 -0.15 -1.09 -10.34
N VAL A 139 0.13 0.19 -10.60
CA VAL A 139 -0.22 1.31 -9.71
C VAL A 139 -1.73 1.46 -9.61
N ARG A 140 -2.45 1.41 -10.73
CA ARG A 140 -3.92 1.48 -10.76
C ARG A 140 -4.54 0.35 -9.95
N ALA A 141 -4.07 -0.87 -10.15
CA ALA A 141 -4.52 -2.04 -9.39
C ALA A 141 -4.28 -1.86 -7.88
N THR A 142 -3.12 -1.34 -7.48
CA THR A 142 -2.80 -1.08 -6.07
C THR A 142 -3.73 -0.01 -5.47
N CYS A 143 -4.06 1.05 -6.20
CA CYS A 143 -4.99 2.07 -5.76
C CYS A 143 -6.42 1.54 -5.59
N PHE A 144 -6.91 0.72 -6.53
CA PHE A 144 -8.21 0.06 -6.38
C PHE A 144 -8.22 -0.95 -5.23
N LEU A 145 -7.14 -1.71 -5.03
CA LEU A 145 -7.02 -2.60 -3.88
C LEU A 145 -7.15 -1.83 -2.55
N ASN A 146 -6.53 -0.65 -2.43
CA ASN A 146 -6.71 0.21 -1.28
C ASN A 146 -8.17 0.66 -1.11
N LEU A 147 -8.85 1.05 -2.18
CA LEU A 147 -10.26 1.41 -2.12
C LEU A 147 -11.13 0.24 -1.63
N ILE A 148 -10.96 -0.95 -2.19
CA ILE A 148 -11.74 -2.14 -1.81
C ILE A 148 -11.51 -2.49 -0.33
N ARG A 149 -10.27 -2.44 0.14
CA ARG A 149 -9.92 -2.78 1.53
C ARG A 149 -10.67 -1.93 2.57
N TYR A 150 -10.95 -0.67 2.27
CA TYR A 150 -11.55 0.26 3.22
C TYR A 150 -13.01 0.59 2.93
N PHE A 151 -13.43 0.53 1.67
CA PHE A 151 -14.77 0.95 1.26
C PHE A 151 -15.60 -0.18 0.62
N GLY A 152 -14.99 -1.32 0.32
CA GLY A 152 -15.65 -2.45 -0.33
C GLY A 152 -16.03 -2.14 -1.77
N ASP A 153 -17.33 -2.20 -2.07
CA ASP A 153 -17.86 -1.90 -3.38
C ASP A 153 -17.76 -0.40 -3.65
N VAL A 154 -17.09 -0.04 -4.74
CA VAL A 154 -16.80 1.37 -5.11
C VAL A 154 -17.05 1.60 -6.59
N PRO A 155 -17.20 2.84 -7.05
CA PRO A 155 -17.19 3.14 -8.49
C PRO A 155 -15.91 2.60 -9.15
N TYR A 156 -16.05 1.93 -10.29
CA TYR A 156 -14.94 1.36 -11.02
C TYR A 156 -14.92 1.88 -12.47
N SER A 157 -13.81 2.47 -12.89
CA SER A 157 -13.59 2.92 -14.24
C SER A 157 -12.12 2.84 -14.64
N THR A 158 -11.85 2.32 -15.81
CA THR A 158 -10.54 2.30 -16.46
C THR A 158 -10.39 3.34 -17.56
N VAL A 159 -11.38 4.23 -17.68
CA VAL A 159 -11.44 5.30 -18.70
C VAL A 159 -11.14 6.63 -18.03
N PRO A 160 -10.33 7.51 -18.66
CA PRO A 160 -10.10 8.86 -18.17
C PRO A 160 -11.41 9.64 -18.02
N VAL A 161 -11.51 10.49 -16.99
CA VAL A 161 -12.72 11.27 -16.71
C VAL A 161 -13.14 12.14 -17.90
N LEU A 162 -12.19 12.68 -18.66
CA LEU A 162 -12.46 13.48 -19.85
C LEU A 162 -13.14 12.70 -20.99
N ASP A 163 -13.03 11.37 -21.00
CA ASP A 163 -13.64 10.50 -21.99
C ASP A 163 -14.98 9.91 -21.49
N MET A 164 -15.36 10.17 -20.27
CA MET A 164 -16.62 9.67 -19.70
C MET A 164 -17.81 10.47 -20.23
N THR A 165 -18.89 9.76 -20.54
CA THR A 165 -20.15 10.37 -21.00
C THR A 165 -21.03 10.87 -19.85
N THR A 166 -20.76 10.41 -18.63
CA THR A 166 -21.46 10.81 -17.41
C THR A 166 -20.50 10.81 -16.22
N PHE A 167 -20.68 11.74 -15.31
CA PHE A 167 -19.90 11.82 -14.06
C PHE A 167 -20.60 11.12 -12.89
N SER A 168 -21.77 10.54 -13.10
CA SER A 168 -22.47 9.74 -12.11
C SER A 168 -22.07 8.27 -12.28
N SER A 169 -21.43 7.71 -11.27
CA SER A 169 -21.01 6.31 -11.27
C SER A 169 -21.59 5.59 -10.06
N SER A 170 -22.29 4.49 -10.33
CA SER A 170 -22.75 3.57 -9.29
C SER A 170 -21.57 2.79 -8.69
N ARG A 171 -21.76 2.22 -7.51
CA ARG A 171 -20.85 1.21 -6.99
C ARG A 171 -20.88 -0.03 -7.87
N VAL A 172 -19.72 -0.64 -8.04
CA VAL A 172 -19.52 -1.91 -8.73
C VAL A 172 -19.18 -2.96 -7.68
N ASP A 173 -19.67 -4.18 -7.86
CA ASP A 173 -19.33 -5.28 -6.96
C ASP A 173 -17.82 -5.48 -6.92
N ARG A 174 -17.30 -5.63 -5.71
CA ARG A 174 -15.86 -5.79 -5.49
C ARG A 174 -15.28 -7.00 -6.21
N ASP A 175 -16.05 -8.06 -6.42
CA ASP A 175 -15.57 -9.24 -7.14
C ASP A 175 -15.26 -8.91 -8.61
N GLU A 176 -16.07 -8.05 -9.24
CA GLU A 176 -15.80 -7.53 -10.59
C GLU A 176 -14.56 -6.60 -10.60
N ILE A 177 -14.42 -5.75 -9.57
CA ILE A 177 -13.24 -4.88 -9.46
C ILE A 177 -11.98 -5.74 -9.25
N TYR A 178 -12.04 -6.78 -8.41
CA TYR A 178 -10.93 -7.72 -8.24
C TYR A 178 -10.54 -8.40 -9.55
N ASP A 179 -11.50 -8.82 -10.37
CA ASP A 179 -11.20 -9.40 -11.68
C ASP A 179 -10.45 -8.42 -12.58
N GLY A 180 -10.89 -7.15 -12.60
CA GLY A 180 -10.23 -6.11 -13.39
C GLY A 180 -8.80 -5.82 -12.94
N ILE A 181 -8.58 -5.67 -11.63
CA ILE A 181 -7.23 -5.36 -11.11
C ILE A 181 -6.28 -6.57 -11.12
N ILE A 182 -6.79 -7.78 -11.05
CA ILE A 182 -6.01 -9.01 -11.27
C ILE A 182 -5.57 -9.06 -12.74
N ALA A 183 -6.46 -8.74 -13.69
CA ALA A 183 -6.10 -8.67 -15.11
C ALA A 183 -5.03 -7.61 -15.38
N ASP A 184 -5.14 -6.41 -14.77
CA ASP A 184 -4.12 -5.36 -14.85
C ASP A 184 -2.74 -5.86 -14.36
N LEU A 185 -2.71 -6.57 -13.22
CA LEU A 185 -1.47 -7.12 -12.67
C LEU A 185 -0.91 -8.27 -13.50
N GLN A 186 -1.78 -9.13 -14.07
CA GLN A 186 -1.36 -10.19 -14.99
C GLN A 186 -0.74 -9.63 -16.27
N GLU A 187 -1.34 -8.57 -16.86
CA GLU A 187 -0.74 -7.86 -18.00
C GLU A 187 0.61 -7.24 -17.61
N ALA A 188 0.68 -6.61 -16.43
CA ALA A 188 1.89 -5.96 -15.97
C ALA A 188 3.06 -6.93 -15.76
N VAL A 189 2.85 -8.10 -15.17
CA VAL A 189 3.94 -9.06 -14.92
C VAL A 189 4.53 -9.68 -16.19
N GLU A 190 3.81 -9.65 -17.31
CA GLU A 190 4.38 -10.10 -18.59
C GLU A 190 5.48 -9.15 -19.09
N VAL A 191 5.32 -7.85 -18.85
CA VAL A 191 6.15 -6.79 -19.45
C VAL A 191 7.20 -6.22 -18.49
N LEU A 192 6.84 -6.04 -17.21
CA LEU A 192 7.75 -5.43 -16.23
C LEU A 192 9.09 -6.18 -16.17
N PRO A 193 10.23 -5.46 -16.05
CA PRO A 193 11.53 -6.08 -15.82
C PRO A 193 11.64 -6.60 -14.38
N TRP A 194 12.38 -7.66 -14.18
CA TRP A 194 12.83 -8.07 -12.85
C TRP A 194 13.73 -7.00 -12.25
N TYR A 195 13.73 -6.87 -10.92
CA TYR A 195 14.57 -5.86 -10.26
C TYR A 195 16.06 -6.04 -10.61
N SER A 196 16.52 -7.30 -10.69
CA SER A 196 17.90 -7.66 -11.07
C SER A 196 18.30 -7.27 -12.49
N GLU A 197 17.35 -6.89 -13.36
CA GLU A 197 17.66 -6.40 -14.71
C GLU A 197 18.12 -4.94 -14.72
N GLY A 198 18.03 -4.24 -13.57
CA GLY A 198 18.61 -2.90 -13.37
C GLY A 198 17.88 -1.75 -14.07
N PHE A 199 16.65 -1.96 -14.52
CA PHE A 199 15.83 -0.86 -15.07
C PHE A 199 15.40 0.11 -13.97
N PHE A 200 15.02 -0.42 -12.81
CA PHE A 200 14.69 0.36 -11.63
C PHE A 200 15.87 0.40 -10.67
N SER A 201 16.22 1.58 -10.16
CA SER A 201 17.35 1.78 -9.25
C SER A 201 16.97 1.61 -7.78
N THR A 202 15.68 1.70 -7.45
CA THR A 202 15.17 1.63 -6.09
C THR A 202 13.87 0.81 -6.05
N PRO A 203 13.51 0.21 -4.91
CA PRO A 203 12.23 -0.51 -4.73
C PRO A 203 11.03 0.43 -4.56
N GLU A 204 11.16 1.70 -4.88
CA GLU A 204 10.08 2.70 -4.87
C GLU A 204 9.20 2.62 -6.14
N ARG A 205 9.68 1.92 -7.17
CA ARG A 205 8.93 1.63 -8.40
C ARG A 205 8.61 0.14 -8.48
N ILE A 206 7.45 -0.18 -9.08
CA ILE A 206 6.96 -1.55 -9.15
C ILE A 206 7.73 -2.32 -10.24
N SER A 207 8.62 -3.21 -9.81
CA SER A 207 9.30 -4.18 -10.65
C SER A 207 8.48 -5.48 -10.77
N LYS A 208 8.91 -6.41 -11.64
CA LYS A 208 8.19 -7.67 -11.87
C LYS A 208 7.97 -8.49 -10.59
N ASN A 209 8.99 -8.61 -9.75
CA ASN A 209 8.86 -9.31 -8.46
C ASN A 209 7.83 -8.62 -7.54
N ALA A 210 7.82 -7.29 -7.47
CA ALA A 210 6.82 -6.54 -6.71
C ALA A 210 5.41 -6.74 -7.28
N ALA A 211 5.24 -6.69 -8.61
CA ALA A 211 3.96 -6.90 -9.27
C ALA A 211 3.41 -8.33 -9.04
N TYR A 212 4.25 -9.36 -9.06
CA TYR A 212 3.83 -10.72 -8.68
C TYR A 212 3.38 -10.81 -7.23
N GLY A 213 4.10 -10.19 -6.30
CA GLY A 213 3.67 -10.18 -4.89
C GLY A 213 2.36 -9.40 -4.67
N LEU A 214 2.14 -8.31 -5.39
CA LEU A 214 0.86 -7.58 -5.40
C LEU A 214 -0.27 -8.42 -6.01
N LEU A 215 0.01 -9.17 -7.08
CA LEU A 215 -0.94 -10.10 -7.69
C LEU A 215 -1.35 -11.21 -6.72
N ALA A 216 -0.39 -11.83 -6.05
CA ALA A 216 -0.64 -12.85 -5.04
C ALA A 216 -1.54 -12.32 -3.91
N ARG A 217 -1.20 -11.15 -3.36
CA ARG A 217 -1.99 -10.51 -2.30
C ARG A 217 -3.40 -10.17 -2.77
N THR A 218 -3.55 -9.61 -3.95
CA THR A 218 -4.86 -9.26 -4.53
C THR A 218 -5.72 -10.49 -4.71
N ALA A 219 -5.16 -11.58 -5.23
CA ALA A 219 -5.88 -12.84 -5.43
C ALA A 219 -6.32 -13.48 -4.10
N LEU A 220 -5.47 -13.48 -3.06
CA LEU A 220 -5.84 -13.97 -1.73
C LEU A 220 -6.94 -13.12 -1.08
N TYR A 221 -6.92 -11.79 -1.30
CA TYR A 221 -7.96 -10.91 -0.79
C TYR A 221 -9.28 -11.13 -1.52
N ALA A 222 -9.24 -11.31 -2.84
CA ALA A 222 -10.41 -11.65 -3.65
C ALA A 222 -11.03 -13.01 -3.27
N ALA A 223 -10.21 -13.98 -2.83
CA ALA A 223 -10.65 -15.30 -2.39
C ALA A 223 -11.24 -15.30 -0.96
N GLY A 224 -10.98 -14.24 -0.19
CA GLY A 224 -11.31 -14.14 1.23
C GLY A 224 -12.74 -13.69 1.52
N TYR A 225 -13.05 -13.62 2.82
CA TYR A 225 -14.30 -13.06 3.31
C TYR A 225 -14.34 -11.54 3.18
N ALA A 226 -15.52 -11.03 2.87
CA ALA A 226 -15.84 -9.61 2.88
C ALA A 226 -17.33 -9.40 3.17
N LEU A 227 -17.70 -8.19 3.56
CA LEU A 227 -19.09 -7.81 3.75
C LEU A 227 -19.72 -7.48 2.39
N HIS A 228 -20.63 -8.33 1.93
CA HIS A 228 -21.39 -8.15 0.70
C HIS A 228 -22.82 -7.72 0.97
N TRP A 229 -23.43 -7.04 0.03
CA TRP A 229 -24.85 -6.69 0.06
C TRP A 229 -25.40 -6.55 -1.38
N ASP A 230 -26.74 -6.46 -1.51
CA ASP A 230 -27.36 -6.22 -2.81
C ASP A 230 -27.21 -4.76 -3.22
N LEU A 231 -26.41 -4.51 -4.25
CA LEU A 231 -26.16 -3.16 -4.79
C LEU A 231 -27.32 -2.58 -5.60
N ASN A 232 -28.36 -3.38 -5.89
CA ASN A 232 -29.55 -2.88 -6.58
C ASN A 232 -30.53 -2.22 -5.63
N THR A 233 -30.68 -2.80 -4.44
CA THR A 233 -31.63 -2.33 -3.43
C THR A 233 -30.99 -1.56 -2.30
N TYR A 234 -29.71 -1.78 -2.03
CA TYR A 234 -28.99 -1.28 -0.84
C TYR A 234 -29.70 -1.64 0.49
N ASP A 235 -30.47 -2.75 0.48
CA ASP A 235 -31.15 -3.19 1.68
C ASP A 235 -30.16 -3.80 2.67
N LYS A 236 -30.13 -3.24 3.89
CA LYS A 236 -29.26 -3.70 4.98
C LYS A 236 -29.51 -5.14 5.40
N SER A 237 -30.72 -5.67 5.15
CA SER A 237 -31.04 -7.07 5.44
C SER A 237 -30.28 -8.07 4.56
N THR A 238 -29.73 -7.60 3.43
CA THR A 238 -28.91 -8.41 2.52
C THR A 238 -27.42 -8.45 2.88
N LEU A 239 -26.99 -7.67 3.90
CA LEU A 239 -25.61 -7.65 4.36
C LEU A 239 -25.19 -9.04 4.84
N GLN A 240 -24.15 -9.59 4.23
CA GLN A 240 -23.61 -10.90 4.57
C GLN A 240 -22.09 -10.90 4.53
N MET A 241 -21.50 -11.37 5.64
CA MET A 241 -20.07 -11.66 5.68
C MET A 241 -19.85 -13.00 4.99
N ARG A 242 -19.22 -13.01 3.82
CA ARG A 242 -18.98 -14.20 3.01
C ARG A 242 -17.77 -14.07 2.12
N ARG A 243 -17.26 -15.19 1.64
CA ARG A 243 -16.33 -15.26 0.50
C ARG A 243 -17.13 -15.42 -0.81
N PRO A 244 -16.51 -15.38 -2.00
CA PRO A 244 -17.20 -15.66 -3.25
C PRO A 244 -17.96 -17.00 -3.17
N LEU A 245 -19.19 -17.03 -3.69
CA LEU A 245 -20.06 -18.21 -3.59
C LEU A 245 -19.62 -19.36 -4.51
N ASP A 246 -18.89 -19.06 -5.57
CA ASP A 246 -18.34 -20.05 -6.48
C ASP A 246 -17.00 -20.57 -5.97
N GLU A 247 -16.98 -21.78 -5.45
CA GLU A 247 -15.77 -22.45 -4.99
C GLU A 247 -14.74 -22.66 -6.10
N SER A 248 -15.14 -22.77 -7.35
CA SER A 248 -14.22 -22.87 -8.48
C SER A 248 -13.46 -21.55 -8.67
N ARG A 249 -14.13 -20.41 -8.51
CA ARG A 249 -13.53 -19.09 -8.47
C ARG A 249 -12.54 -18.95 -7.32
N VAL A 250 -12.93 -19.35 -6.12
CA VAL A 250 -12.03 -19.29 -4.97
C VAL A 250 -10.76 -20.10 -5.22
N ARG A 251 -10.90 -21.35 -5.70
CA ARG A 251 -9.74 -22.18 -6.04
C ARG A 251 -8.87 -21.56 -7.12
N LYS A 252 -9.45 -20.97 -8.17
CA LYS A 252 -8.72 -20.25 -9.21
C LYS A 252 -7.90 -19.07 -8.62
N LEU A 253 -8.48 -18.30 -7.70
CA LEU A 253 -7.79 -17.19 -7.05
C LEU A 253 -6.61 -17.66 -6.19
N TYR A 254 -6.78 -18.74 -5.43
CA TYR A 254 -5.65 -19.36 -4.71
C TYR A 254 -4.56 -19.89 -5.67
N THR A 255 -4.95 -20.42 -6.84
CA THR A 255 -3.98 -20.86 -7.86
C THR A 255 -3.18 -19.66 -8.42
N ILE A 256 -3.84 -18.53 -8.71
CA ILE A 256 -3.16 -17.30 -9.15
C ILE A 256 -2.16 -16.82 -8.08
N ALA A 257 -2.55 -16.84 -6.80
CA ALA A 257 -1.67 -16.44 -5.72
C ALA A 257 -0.46 -17.37 -5.58
N ASP A 258 -0.68 -18.66 -5.66
CA ASP A 258 0.36 -19.69 -5.61
C ASP A 258 1.38 -19.54 -6.75
N GLU A 259 0.90 -19.44 -8.00
CA GLU A 259 1.73 -19.27 -9.18
C GLU A 259 2.55 -17.97 -9.12
N ALA A 260 1.93 -16.88 -8.68
CA ALA A 260 2.61 -15.60 -8.53
C ALA A 260 3.71 -15.64 -7.46
N CYS A 261 3.46 -16.27 -6.31
CA CYS A 261 4.48 -16.47 -5.28
C CYS A 261 5.60 -17.40 -5.78
N LYS A 262 5.27 -18.49 -6.46
CA LYS A 262 6.23 -19.41 -7.06
C LYS A 262 7.13 -18.72 -8.06
N ALA A 263 6.61 -17.80 -8.87
CA ALA A 263 7.40 -17.03 -9.83
C ALA A 263 8.51 -16.22 -9.11
N VAL A 264 8.15 -15.52 -8.01
CA VAL A 264 9.13 -14.76 -7.20
C VAL A 264 10.16 -15.69 -6.56
N ILE A 265 9.70 -16.75 -5.89
CA ILE A 265 10.57 -17.69 -5.17
C ILE A 265 11.55 -18.38 -6.15
N SER A 266 11.05 -18.85 -7.30
CA SER A 266 11.85 -19.55 -8.30
C SER A 266 12.85 -18.64 -9.01
N LYS A 267 12.55 -17.34 -9.16
CA LYS A 267 13.50 -16.37 -9.71
C LYS A 267 14.75 -16.24 -8.82
N GLY A 268 14.59 -16.34 -7.50
CA GLY A 268 15.69 -16.37 -6.55
C GLY A 268 16.48 -15.07 -6.41
N GLU A 269 15.92 -13.93 -6.80
CA GLU A 269 16.54 -12.61 -6.58
C GLU A 269 16.20 -12.01 -5.21
N ASN A 270 15.15 -12.53 -4.56
CA ASN A 270 14.72 -12.08 -3.26
C ASN A 270 15.14 -13.05 -2.16
N SER A 271 15.47 -12.52 -0.99
CA SER A 271 15.86 -13.28 0.20
C SER A 271 15.50 -12.52 1.48
N LEU A 272 15.38 -13.25 2.58
CA LEU A 272 15.24 -12.61 3.89
C LEU A 272 16.62 -12.10 4.36
N LEU A 273 16.67 -10.88 4.87
CA LEU A 273 17.84 -10.38 5.58
C LEU A 273 18.10 -11.23 6.83
N SER A 274 19.35 -11.44 7.17
CA SER A 274 19.74 -12.28 8.31
C SER A 274 19.22 -11.75 9.64
N LYS A 275 19.10 -10.42 9.77
CA LYS A 275 18.55 -9.76 10.94
C LYS A 275 17.27 -9.02 10.58
N TYR A 276 16.20 -9.30 11.31
CA TYR A 276 14.92 -8.62 11.15
C TYR A 276 15.02 -7.10 11.34
N GLU A 277 15.86 -6.65 12.27
CA GLU A 277 16.07 -5.23 12.55
C GLU A 277 16.60 -4.46 11.35
N ASP A 278 17.49 -5.07 10.55
CA ASP A 278 18.14 -4.39 9.42
C ASP A 278 17.15 -3.94 8.35
N VAL A 279 16.02 -4.65 8.20
CA VAL A 279 14.91 -4.26 7.32
C VAL A 279 14.40 -2.87 7.68
N PHE A 280 14.11 -2.65 8.96
CA PHE A 280 13.49 -1.40 9.41
C PHE A 280 14.51 -0.29 9.66
N ARG A 281 15.75 -0.64 9.97
CA ARG A 281 16.84 0.36 10.00
C ARG A 281 17.02 1.03 8.65
N ALA A 282 17.07 0.27 7.57
CA ALA A 282 17.17 0.83 6.22
C ALA A 282 16.00 1.78 5.90
N LEU A 283 14.77 1.39 6.21
CA LEU A 283 13.59 2.23 6.01
C LEU A 283 13.62 3.55 6.82
N ASN A 284 14.31 3.57 7.96
CA ASN A 284 14.44 4.75 8.81
C ASN A 284 15.64 5.64 8.43
N GLU A 285 16.58 5.17 7.63
CA GLU A 285 17.81 5.91 7.32
C GLU A 285 17.69 6.79 6.08
N GLY A 286 16.65 6.67 5.29
CA GLY A 286 16.40 7.45 4.06
C GLY A 286 17.52 7.28 3.02
N GLY A 287 17.17 6.78 1.85
CA GLY A 287 18.13 6.50 0.76
C GLY A 287 18.97 5.24 0.94
N VAL A 288 18.71 4.44 1.97
CA VAL A 288 19.25 3.08 2.15
C VAL A 288 18.16 2.09 1.76
N TYR A 289 18.49 1.16 0.87
CA TYR A 289 17.52 0.21 0.33
C TYR A 289 18.01 -1.23 0.50
N ASN A 290 17.08 -2.12 0.82
CA ASN A 290 17.30 -3.57 0.89
C ASN A 290 16.34 -4.28 -0.07
N PRO A 291 16.52 -4.15 -1.40
CA PRO A 291 15.58 -4.65 -2.41
C PRO A 291 15.47 -6.18 -2.43
N GLU A 292 16.42 -6.89 -1.84
CA GLU A 292 16.35 -8.34 -1.65
C GLU A 292 15.21 -8.75 -0.72
N GLU A 293 14.85 -7.96 0.28
CA GLU A 293 13.70 -8.24 1.15
C GLU A 293 12.57 -7.24 0.97
N VAL A 294 12.83 -5.94 0.85
CA VAL A 294 11.80 -4.92 0.60
C VAL A 294 11.59 -4.78 -0.89
N MET A 295 10.58 -5.46 -1.40
CA MET A 295 10.29 -5.56 -2.85
C MET A 295 9.58 -4.31 -3.39
N PHE A 296 8.81 -3.62 -2.54
CA PHE A 296 8.14 -2.38 -2.88
C PHE A 296 7.94 -1.53 -1.63
N GLU A 297 8.34 -0.27 -1.71
CA GLU A 297 8.19 0.69 -0.63
C GLU A 297 7.69 2.05 -1.12
N TYR A 298 7.00 2.76 -0.23
CA TYR A 298 6.61 4.14 -0.43
C TYR A 298 7.66 5.05 0.23
N ALA A 299 8.26 5.91 -0.58
CA ALA A 299 9.28 6.84 -0.12
C ALA A 299 8.68 8.10 0.49
N GLU A 300 9.18 8.48 1.66
CA GLU A 300 8.97 9.79 2.25
C GLU A 300 10.25 10.63 2.09
N PHE A 301 10.11 11.82 1.52
CA PHE A 301 11.24 12.68 1.28
C PHE A 301 11.40 13.70 2.41
N GLY A 302 12.43 13.56 3.22
CA GLY A 302 12.71 14.41 4.37
C GLY A 302 12.74 15.89 4.01
N ASN A 303 12.16 16.73 4.89
CA ASN A 303 12.05 18.20 4.76
C ASN A 303 11.11 18.73 3.67
N THR A 304 10.60 17.92 2.77
CA THR A 304 9.73 18.37 1.66
C THR A 304 8.29 17.88 1.80
N THR A 305 8.09 16.69 2.36
CA THR A 305 6.77 16.11 2.61
C THR A 305 6.35 16.22 4.07
N ASN A 306 5.07 16.12 4.36
CA ASN A 306 4.56 16.01 5.72
C ASN A 306 4.57 14.55 6.20
N GLY A 307 5.64 13.81 5.88
CA GLY A 307 5.85 12.45 6.36
C GLY A 307 5.79 12.42 7.89
N ARG A 308 4.89 11.61 8.44
CA ARG A 308 4.69 11.49 9.89
C ARG A 308 5.00 10.09 10.40
N VAL A 309 5.49 9.21 9.54
CA VAL A 309 5.93 7.88 9.94
C VAL A 309 7.05 8.03 10.97
N GLY A 310 6.96 7.32 12.08
CA GLY A 310 7.87 7.47 13.20
C GLY A 310 7.57 8.66 14.13
N TYR A 311 6.81 9.67 13.69
CA TYR A 311 6.38 10.76 14.58
C TYR A 311 5.16 10.38 15.42
N THR A 312 4.12 9.82 14.79
CA THR A 312 2.87 9.44 15.46
C THR A 312 2.77 7.95 15.77
N ASN A 313 3.61 7.14 15.18
CA ASN A 313 3.62 5.67 15.25
C ASN A 313 5.02 5.09 15.50
N GLY A 314 5.87 5.78 16.24
CA GLY A 314 7.21 5.35 16.61
C GLY A 314 7.44 5.44 18.12
N LEU A 315 8.71 5.51 18.53
CA LEU A 315 9.08 5.71 19.94
C LEU A 315 8.66 7.09 20.43
N CYS A 316 8.33 7.18 21.72
CA CYS A 316 8.18 8.46 22.41
C CYS A 316 9.55 9.10 22.63
N ILE A 317 9.78 10.28 22.05
CA ILE A 317 10.99 11.07 22.23
C ILE A 317 10.62 12.40 22.88
N HIS A 318 11.31 12.74 23.98
CA HIS A 318 11.04 13.92 24.76
C HIS A 318 11.13 15.21 23.93
N ALA A 319 10.25 16.18 24.23
CA ALA A 319 10.12 17.41 23.43
C ALA A 319 11.40 18.27 23.38
N SER A 320 12.25 18.20 24.40
CA SER A 320 13.53 18.92 24.48
C SER A 320 14.72 18.14 23.96
N ASN A 321 14.51 16.94 23.36
CA ASN A 321 15.61 16.17 22.79
C ASN A 321 16.11 16.85 21.51
N ALA A 322 17.33 17.35 21.53
CA ALA A 322 17.92 18.07 20.41
C ALA A 322 18.48 17.13 19.32
N LEU A 323 18.74 15.86 19.68
CA LEU A 323 19.39 14.90 18.79
C LEU A 323 18.41 14.32 17.76
N TYR A 324 17.25 13.88 18.24
CA TYR A 324 16.26 13.17 17.41
C TYR A 324 14.99 13.98 17.14
N GLY A 325 14.80 15.09 17.87
CA GLY A 325 13.57 15.88 17.86
C GLY A 325 12.38 15.17 18.50
N LYS A 326 11.35 15.93 18.81
CA LYS A 326 10.11 15.44 19.45
C LYS A 326 9.39 14.42 18.57
N THR A 327 8.84 13.38 19.22
CA THR A 327 7.76 12.54 18.65
C THR A 327 6.50 12.61 19.52
N LEU A 328 5.38 12.19 18.98
CA LEU A 328 4.10 12.13 19.70
C LEU A 328 3.39 10.83 19.30
N PRO A 329 3.73 9.68 19.90
CA PRO A 329 3.08 8.41 19.60
C PRO A 329 1.59 8.50 19.93
N LEU A 330 0.76 8.25 18.92
CA LEU A 330 -0.69 8.17 19.03
C LEU A 330 -1.21 6.74 18.87
N GLN A 331 -0.28 5.81 18.63
CA GLN A 331 -0.52 4.38 18.51
C GLN A 331 0.44 3.64 19.44
N LEU A 332 -0.10 2.71 20.20
CA LEU A 332 0.64 1.88 21.16
C LEU A 332 0.34 0.40 20.90
N ILE A 333 1.27 -0.45 21.25
CA ILE A 333 1.15 -1.91 21.17
C ILE A 333 0.30 -2.43 22.34
N HIS A 334 -0.58 -3.37 22.08
CA HIS A 334 -1.28 -4.09 23.15
C HIS A 334 -0.28 -4.91 23.99
N PRO A 335 -0.36 -4.85 25.33
CA PRO A 335 0.46 -5.68 26.21
C PRO A 335 0.33 -7.18 25.90
N THR A 336 -0.87 -7.66 25.63
CA THR A 336 -1.14 -9.04 25.25
C THR A 336 -0.43 -9.47 23.98
N PHE A 337 -0.33 -8.57 22.98
CA PHE A 337 0.43 -8.83 21.77
C PHE A 337 1.95 -8.94 22.07
N TYR A 338 2.51 -8.02 22.84
CA TYR A 338 3.90 -8.09 23.27
C TYR A 338 4.23 -9.41 24.00
N LEU A 339 3.38 -9.80 24.95
CA LEU A 339 3.55 -11.01 25.73
C LEU A 339 3.28 -12.31 24.96
N SER A 340 2.70 -12.23 23.75
CA SER A 340 2.46 -13.40 22.88
C SER A 340 3.70 -13.84 22.10
N PHE A 341 4.73 -12.99 22.00
CA PHE A 341 6.02 -13.38 21.45
C PHE A 341 6.78 -14.32 22.41
N ALA A 342 7.54 -15.25 21.87
CA ALA A 342 8.55 -15.96 22.67
C ALA A 342 9.65 -15.00 23.12
N ASP A 343 10.24 -15.24 24.30
CA ASP A 343 11.25 -14.35 24.88
C ASP A 343 12.50 -14.19 24.00
N ASP A 344 12.79 -15.20 23.20
CA ASP A 344 13.94 -15.26 22.29
C ASP A 344 13.56 -15.01 20.83
N ASP A 345 12.31 -14.61 20.53
CA ASP A 345 11.95 -14.14 19.20
C ASP A 345 12.54 -12.74 18.98
N THR A 346 13.55 -12.67 18.11
CA THR A 346 14.29 -11.43 17.84
C THR A 346 13.44 -10.30 17.27
N ARG A 347 12.25 -10.62 16.77
CA ARG A 347 11.29 -9.63 16.24
C ARG A 347 10.58 -8.86 17.34
N ARG A 348 10.45 -9.44 18.55
CA ARG A 348 9.72 -8.82 19.66
C ARG A 348 10.21 -7.40 19.94
N ASP A 349 11.49 -7.25 20.21
CA ASP A 349 12.08 -5.98 20.64
C ASP A 349 12.40 -5.03 19.46
N VAL A 350 12.27 -5.51 18.22
CA VAL A 350 12.26 -4.68 17.01
C VAL A 350 10.86 -4.10 16.78
N THR A 351 9.84 -4.97 16.85
CA THR A 351 8.43 -4.58 16.62
C THR A 351 7.87 -3.71 17.74
N VAL A 352 8.32 -3.97 18.98
CA VAL A 352 7.83 -3.27 20.18
C VAL A 352 8.94 -2.43 20.79
N GLY A 353 8.70 -1.13 20.91
CA GLY A 353 9.54 -0.21 21.65
C GLY A 353 9.14 -0.21 23.13
N ASN A 354 9.87 -0.93 23.97
CA ASN A 354 9.65 -1.03 25.40
C ASN A 354 10.37 0.08 26.20
N TYR A 355 10.80 1.13 25.50
CA TYR A 355 11.44 2.31 26.06
C TYR A 355 10.99 3.59 25.35
N SER A 356 11.24 4.72 25.98
CA SER A 356 11.14 6.08 25.44
C SER A 356 12.52 6.74 25.53
N ILE A 357 12.71 7.88 24.87
CA ILE A 357 13.99 8.62 24.87
C ILE A 357 13.78 9.94 25.61
N ASP A 358 14.62 10.18 26.64
CA ASP A 358 14.57 11.39 27.45
C ASP A 358 15.18 12.63 26.74
N ALA A 359 15.20 13.77 27.44
CA ALA A 359 15.77 15.00 26.93
C ALA A 359 17.27 14.92 26.63
N ALA A 360 18.00 14.06 27.32
CA ALA A 360 19.45 13.87 27.19
C ALA A 360 19.80 12.82 26.11
N GLY A 361 18.82 12.04 25.64
CA GLY A 361 19.03 10.99 24.66
C GLY A 361 19.18 9.59 25.27
N ASN A 362 18.86 9.42 26.56
CA ASN A 362 18.93 8.13 27.23
C ASN A 362 17.62 7.34 27.02
N ASP A 363 17.73 6.03 26.96
CA ASP A 363 16.62 5.09 26.93
C ASP A 363 16.01 4.98 28.35
N ILE A 364 14.71 5.21 28.44
CA ILE A 364 13.92 5.10 29.67
C ILE A 364 12.84 4.03 29.45
N ALA A 365 12.89 2.96 30.24
CA ALA A 365 11.89 1.90 30.16
C ALA A 365 10.46 2.43 30.36
N VAL A 366 9.52 1.91 29.58
CA VAL A 366 8.11 2.28 29.68
C VAL A 366 7.28 1.12 30.27
N PRO A 367 6.18 1.42 30.97
CA PRO A 367 5.28 0.37 31.46
C PRO A 367 4.53 -0.30 30.28
N TYR A 368 3.96 -1.48 30.50
CA TYR A 368 3.19 -2.23 29.50
C TYR A 368 2.06 -1.42 28.84
N GLY A 369 1.43 -0.50 29.57
CA GLY A 369 0.40 0.39 28.99
C GLY A 369 0.93 1.51 28.10
N ALA A 370 2.25 1.60 27.87
CA ALA A 370 2.88 2.63 27.05
C ALA A 370 3.90 2.05 26.04
N LEU A 371 3.71 0.79 25.63
CA LEU A 371 4.57 0.14 24.63
C LEU A 371 4.41 0.81 23.27
N ASN A 372 5.51 1.30 22.73
CA ASN A 372 5.54 2.01 21.47
C ASN A 372 5.67 1.06 20.27
N LEU A 373 5.36 1.55 19.07
CA LEU A 373 5.67 0.84 17.82
C LEU A 373 7.19 0.95 17.57
N GLY A 374 7.87 -0.18 17.50
CA GLY A 374 9.32 -0.22 17.45
C GLY A 374 9.93 -0.18 16.05
N LYS A 375 9.20 -0.53 15.00
CA LYS A 375 9.70 -0.55 13.61
C LYS A 375 10.03 0.85 13.06
N TRP A 376 9.39 1.88 13.56
CA TRP A 376 9.46 3.25 13.07
C TRP A 376 10.23 4.15 14.01
N ARG A 377 11.48 3.77 14.34
CA ARG A 377 12.32 4.43 15.35
C ARG A 377 13.10 5.59 14.75
N CYS A 378 12.60 6.80 14.89
CA CYS A 378 13.31 7.99 14.42
C CYS A 378 14.74 8.17 15.00
N ASN A 379 15.07 7.51 16.09
CA ASN A 379 16.42 7.52 16.66
C ASN A 379 17.40 6.56 15.97
N TRP A 380 16.95 5.75 15.04
CA TRP A 380 17.86 4.96 14.20
C TRP A 380 18.57 5.80 13.14
N LYS A 381 17.98 6.93 12.75
CA LYS A 381 18.65 7.87 11.87
C LYS A 381 19.64 8.74 12.62
N ALA A 382 20.87 8.83 12.14
CA ALA A 382 21.89 9.71 12.70
C ALA A 382 21.61 11.19 12.43
N GLY A 383 21.85 12.05 13.42
CA GLY A 383 21.79 13.51 13.33
C GLY A 383 20.41 14.12 13.65
N PRO A 384 20.39 15.44 13.88
CA PRO A 384 19.18 16.15 14.27
C PRO A 384 18.21 16.24 13.10
N ARG A 385 16.92 16.02 13.38
CA ARG A 385 15.87 16.30 12.40
C ARG A 385 15.70 17.81 12.23
N THR A 386 15.66 18.25 10.98
CA THR A 386 15.48 19.65 10.64
C THR A 386 14.04 20.14 10.81
N ALA A 387 13.07 19.21 10.87
CA ALA A 387 11.66 19.53 11.13
C ALA A 387 10.95 18.38 11.85
N THR A 388 10.20 18.70 12.89
CA THR A 388 9.56 17.74 13.79
C THR A 388 8.52 16.83 13.10
N LEU A 389 7.79 17.35 12.11
CA LEU A 389 6.71 16.64 11.41
C LEU A 389 7.11 16.13 10.04
N LYS A 390 8.38 16.25 9.66
CA LYS A 390 8.88 15.83 8.35
C LYS A 390 9.92 14.75 8.56
N THR A 391 9.47 13.53 8.52
CA THR A 391 10.35 12.36 8.55
C THR A 391 10.60 11.90 7.13
N ASP A 392 11.70 11.21 6.92
CA ASP A 392 12.07 10.52 5.71
C ASP A 392 12.13 9.01 5.96
N VAL A 393 11.19 8.54 6.75
CA VAL A 393 11.00 7.12 7.06
C VAL A 393 10.12 6.52 5.98
N ASN A 394 10.67 5.60 5.19
CA ASN A 394 9.94 4.89 4.15
C ASN A 394 9.01 3.82 4.73
N TRP A 395 7.99 3.45 3.95
CA TRP A 395 7.02 2.43 4.36
C TRP A 395 7.07 1.22 3.43
N PRO A 396 7.29 -0.01 3.93
CA PRO A 396 7.29 -1.21 3.11
C PRO A 396 5.85 -1.57 2.73
N ILE A 397 5.57 -1.59 1.45
CA ILE A 397 4.27 -2.04 0.92
C ILE A 397 4.28 -3.55 0.71
N LEU A 398 5.43 -4.09 0.29
CA LEU A 398 5.58 -5.51 0.06
C LEU A 398 6.99 -5.97 0.45
N ARG A 399 7.06 -7.04 1.23
CA ARG A 399 8.32 -7.70 1.61
C ARG A 399 8.33 -9.16 1.17
N TYR A 400 9.51 -9.73 0.98
CA TYR A 400 9.67 -11.13 0.59
C TYR A 400 9.12 -12.11 1.63
N SER A 401 9.20 -11.78 2.93
CA SER A 401 8.57 -12.57 3.99
C SER A 401 7.05 -12.69 3.82
N ASP A 402 6.39 -11.65 3.32
CA ASP A 402 4.96 -11.71 3.01
C ASP A 402 4.68 -12.67 1.83
N VAL A 403 5.51 -12.64 0.79
CA VAL A 403 5.41 -13.60 -0.33
C VAL A 403 5.56 -15.03 0.15
N LEU A 404 6.51 -15.33 1.03
CA LEU A 404 6.70 -16.67 1.60
C LEU A 404 5.48 -17.14 2.40
N LEU A 405 4.88 -16.25 3.20
CA LEU A 405 3.70 -16.59 4.01
C LEU A 405 2.42 -16.67 3.17
N MET A 406 2.29 -15.86 2.11
CA MET A 406 1.19 -15.98 1.13
C MET A 406 1.30 -17.28 0.34
N TYR A 407 2.50 -17.70 -0.03
CA TYR A 407 2.76 -18.98 -0.67
C TYR A 407 2.36 -20.16 0.24
N ALA A 408 2.79 -20.12 1.50
CA ALA A 408 2.44 -21.14 2.48
C ALA A 408 0.91 -21.28 2.66
N GLU A 409 0.19 -20.16 2.67
CA GLU A 409 -1.27 -20.11 2.75
C GLU A 409 -1.93 -20.71 1.50
N ALA A 410 -1.48 -20.31 0.31
CA ALA A 410 -2.05 -20.78 -0.95
C ALA A 410 -1.84 -22.28 -1.15
N GLU A 411 -0.64 -22.78 -0.91
CA GLU A 411 -0.31 -24.21 -0.96
C GLU A 411 -1.13 -25.03 0.04
N ASN A 412 -1.28 -24.54 1.27
CA ASN A 412 -2.10 -25.20 2.29
C ASN A 412 -3.55 -25.36 1.83
N TYR A 413 -4.14 -24.32 1.24
CA TYR A 413 -5.50 -24.36 0.73
C TYR A 413 -5.63 -25.33 -0.46
N LEU A 414 -4.76 -25.22 -1.46
CA LEU A 414 -4.86 -25.97 -2.70
C LEU A 414 -4.67 -27.47 -2.50
N ASN A 415 -3.89 -27.87 -1.51
CA ASN A 415 -3.53 -29.26 -1.22
C ASN A 415 -4.26 -29.85 0.00
N ASN A 416 -5.19 -29.09 0.60
CA ASN A 416 -5.93 -29.49 1.82
C ASN A 416 -4.97 -29.91 2.95
N GLY A 417 -3.88 -29.17 3.09
CA GLY A 417 -2.81 -29.38 4.06
C GLY A 417 -1.48 -28.86 3.55
N PRO A 418 -0.49 -28.63 4.43
CA PRO A 418 0.80 -28.08 4.02
C PRO A 418 1.60 -29.08 3.20
N THR A 419 2.09 -28.63 2.05
CA THR A 419 3.15 -29.32 1.30
C THR A 419 4.51 -29.08 1.97
N GLU A 420 5.52 -29.89 1.62
CA GLU A 420 6.90 -29.64 2.11
C GLU A 420 7.42 -28.26 1.67
N ALA A 421 7.03 -27.79 0.48
CA ALA A 421 7.39 -26.47 0.00
C ALA A 421 6.72 -25.36 0.83
N ALA A 422 5.45 -25.52 1.19
CA ALA A 422 4.73 -24.61 2.08
C ALA A 422 5.38 -24.52 3.47
N LYS A 423 5.74 -25.68 4.04
CA LYS A 423 6.45 -25.73 5.32
C LYS A 423 7.81 -25.05 5.24
N ALA A 424 8.59 -25.33 4.19
CA ALA A 424 9.90 -24.71 4.00
C ALA A 424 9.82 -23.18 3.89
N ALA A 425 8.82 -22.64 3.20
CA ALA A 425 8.60 -21.19 3.11
C ALA A 425 8.25 -20.58 4.47
N TYR A 426 7.35 -21.21 5.22
CA TYR A 426 6.97 -20.81 6.57
C TYR A 426 8.19 -20.87 7.54
N GLU A 427 8.95 -21.97 7.48
CA GLU A 427 10.11 -22.20 8.34
C GLU A 427 11.26 -21.22 8.08
N GLN A 428 11.44 -20.73 6.85
CA GLN A 428 12.42 -19.68 6.56
C GLN A 428 12.14 -18.42 7.38
N VAL A 429 10.89 -17.97 7.48
CA VAL A 429 10.50 -16.80 8.25
C VAL A 429 10.74 -17.04 9.74
N ARG A 430 10.36 -18.19 10.25
CA ARG A 430 10.60 -18.58 11.65
C ARG A 430 12.08 -18.71 11.97
N LEU A 431 12.85 -19.33 11.09
CA LEU A 431 14.30 -19.50 11.30
C LEU A 431 15.01 -18.15 11.48
N ARG A 432 14.65 -17.16 10.65
CA ARG A 432 15.14 -15.80 10.82
C ARG A 432 14.71 -15.19 12.15
N ALA A 433 13.44 -15.41 12.58
CA ALA A 433 12.93 -14.92 13.86
C ALA A 433 13.74 -15.41 15.08
N PHE A 434 14.30 -16.60 15.00
CA PHE A 434 15.15 -17.20 16.03
C PHE A 434 16.64 -17.18 15.66
N ALA A 435 17.08 -16.16 14.93
CA ALA A 435 18.47 -15.91 14.55
C ALA A 435 19.18 -17.12 13.90
N GLY A 436 18.47 -17.96 13.17
CA GLY A 436 18.98 -19.14 12.48
C GLY A 436 19.02 -20.41 13.34
N ASP A 437 18.52 -20.40 14.57
CA ASP A 437 18.48 -21.58 15.45
C ASP A 437 17.26 -22.46 15.13
N ALA A 438 17.47 -23.52 14.36
CA ALA A 438 16.45 -24.47 13.98
C ALA A 438 15.82 -25.24 15.17
N SER A 439 16.49 -25.33 16.31
CA SER A 439 15.95 -25.99 17.49
C SER A 439 14.82 -25.17 18.15
N ARG A 440 14.70 -23.87 17.83
CA ARG A 440 13.77 -22.91 18.43
C ARG A 440 12.50 -22.71 17.59
N ILE A 441 12.49 -23.08 16.30
CA ILE A 441 11.30 -22.85 15.46
C ILE A 441 10.11 -23.75 15.82
N GLY A 442 10.34 -24.81 16.62
CA GLY A 442 9.32 -25.79 17.00
C GLY A 442 8.96 -26.74 15.85
N THR A 443 8.00 -27.60 16.10
CA THR A 443 7.47 -28.53 15.07
C THR A 443 6.45 -27.81 14.20
N THR A 444 6.69 -27.79 12.90
CA THR A 444 5.75 -27.22 11.93
C THR A 444 4.48 -28.09 11.86
N PRO A 445 3.30 -27.50 12.02
CA PRO A 445 2.05 -28.25 11.96
C PRO A 445 1.83 -28.94 10.61
N SER A 446 1.14 -30.10 10.63
CA SER A 446 1.00 -30.97 9.45
C SER A 446 -0.43 -31.10 8.93
N THR A 447 -1.44 -30.53 9.60
CA THR A 447 -2.82 -30.53 9.11
C THR A 447 -3.21 -29.18 8.57
N TYR A 448 -4.22 -29.11 7.71
CA TYR A 448 -4.74 -27.88 7.13
C TYR A 448 -5.03 -26.81 8.20
N ASP A 449 -5.86 -27.16 9.19
CA ASP A 449 -6.31 -26.19 10.20
C ASP A 449 -5.17 -25.72 11.12
N THR A 450 -4.33 -26.64 11.57
CA THR A 450 -3.23 -26.30 12.48
C THR A 450 -2.15 -25.49 11.80
N PHE A 451 -1.86 -25.77 10.54
CA PHE A 451 -0.89 -25.00 9.75
C PHE A 451 -1.46 -23.63 9.38
N PHE A 452 -2.74 -23.54 9.02
CA PHE A 452 -3.40 -22.25 8.79
C PHE A 452 -3.33 -21.36 10.04
N LYS A 453 -3.64 -21.88 11.22
CA LYS A 453 -3.51 -21.14 12.50
C LYS A 453 -2.06 -20.69 12.75
N ALA A 454 -1.09 -21.51 12.40
CA ALA A 454 0.32 -21.15 12.51
C ALA A 454 0.69 -20.00 11.56
N ILE A 455 0.19 -20.02 10.30
CA ILE A 455 0.38 -18.91 9.35
C ILE A 455 -0.28 -17.61 9.87
N VAL A 456 -1.51 -17.68 10.37
CA VAL A 456 -2.22 -16.52 10.95
C VAL A 456 -1.41 -15.88 12.07
N LYS A 457 -0.82 -16.71 12.95
CA LYS A 457 0.04 -16.25 14.05
C LYS A 457 1.39 -15.71 13.56
N GLU A 458 2.01 -16.39 12.61
CA GLU A 458 3.32 -15.98 12.07
C GLU A 458 3.23 -14.66 11.33
N ARG A 459 2.17 -14.46 10.53
CA ARG A 459 1.90 -13.19 9.87
C ARG A 459 1.67 -12.05 10.86
N ALA A 460 1.03 -12.31 12.01
CA ALA A 460 0.88 -11.32 13.06
C ALA A 460 2.25 -10.83 13.58
N PHE A 461 3.17 -11.74 13.86
CA PHE A 461 4.50 -11.38 14.36
C PHE A 461 5.38 -10.73 13.29
N GLU A 462 5.36 -11.27 12.09
CA GLU A 462 6.22 -10.84 11.00
C GLU A 462 5.83 -9.47 10.44
N LEU A 463 4.52 -9.28 10.18
CA LEU A 463 3.98 -8.11 9.52
C LEU A 463 3.30 -7.12 10.46
N ALA A 464 3.49 -7.29 11.78
CA ALA A 464 2.92 -6.41 12.79
C ALA A 464 3.20 -4.94 12.46
N THR A 465 2.21 -4.09 12.66
CA THR A 465 2.30 -2.63 12.47
C THR A 465 2.57 -2.15 11.05
N GLU A 466 2.55 -3.03 10.05
CA GLU A 466 2.71 -2.68 8.63
C GLU A 466 1.38 -2.44 7.90
N GLY A 467 0.25 -2.44 8.63
CA GLY A 467 -1.07 -2.06 8.10
C GLY A 467 -1.85 -3.21 7.41
N TRP A 468 -1.43 -4.47 7.58
CA TRP A 468 -2.06 -5.62 6.92
C TRP A 468 -2.98 -6.42 7.83
N ARG A 469 -2.73 -6.44 9.15
CA ARG A 469 -3.42 -7.31 10.11
C ARG A 469 -4.94 -7.24 10.06
N ARG A 470 -5.50 -6.03 10.04
CA ARG A 470 -6.96 -5.83 10.00
C ARG A 470 -7.58 -6.49 8.78
N THR A 471 -7.00 -6.31 7.60
CA THR A 471 -7.49 -6.87 6.35
C THR A 471 -7.32 -8.39 6.33
N ASP A 472 -6.22 -8.91 6.84
CA ASP A 472 -5.99 -10.34 6.98
C ASP A 472 -7.05 -10.98 7.90
N LEU A 473 -7.33 -10.39 9.07
CA LEU A 473 -8.35 -10.89 9.98
C LEU A 473 -9.76 -10.84 9.37
N ILE A 474 -10.08 -9.82 8.56
CA ILE A 474 -11.35 -9.71 7.84
C ILE A 474 -11.46 -10.81 6.78
N ARG A 475 -10.46 -10.95 5.90
CA ARG A 475 -10.50 -11.93 4.81
C ARG A 475 -10.51 -13.38 5.28
N TRP A 476 -10.04 -13.66 6.49
CA TRP A 476 -10.12 -14.95 7.14
C TRP A 476 -11.37 -15.13 8.01
N ASN A 477 -12.20 -14.09 8.16
CA ASN A 477 -13.36 -14.05 9.06
C ASN A 477 -12.99 -14.28 10.53
N LEU A 478 -11.82 -13.81 10.96
CA LEU A 478 -11.28 -13.99 12.31
C LEU A 478 -11.34 -12.71 13.16
N LEU A 479 -11.73 -11.56 12.58
CA LEU A 479 -11.62 -10.28 13.27
C LEU A 479 -12.40 -10.24 14.60
N ALA A 480 -13.64 -10.69 14.59
CA ALA A 480 -14.51 -10.64 15.78
C ALA A 480 -14.00 -11.57 16.90
N GLU A 481 -13.57 -12.77 16.55
CA GLU A 481 -13.01 -13.74 17.50
C GLU A 481 -11.71 -13.22 18.10
N THR A 482 -10.78 -12.76 17.25
CA THR A 482 -9.49 -12.22 17.69
C THR A 482 -9.65 -11.01 18.63
N LEU A 483 -10.58 -10.10 18.33
CA LEU A 483 -10.85 -8.95 19.19
C LEU A 483 -11.50 -9.37 20.52
N ALA A 484 -12.37 -10.38 20.52
CA ALA A 484 -12.96 -10.90 21.74
C ALA A 484 -11.90 -11.54 22.65
N GLU A 485 -10.99 -12.32 22.08
CA GLU A 485 -9.86 -12.91 22.80
C GLU A 485 -8.92 -11.83 23.37
N THR A 486 -8.58 -10.82 22.57
CA THR A 486 -7.72 -9.71 23.01
C THR A 486 -8.32 -8.94 24.20
N LYS A 487 -9.66 -8.80 24.23
CA LYS A 487 -10.34 -8.13 25.35
C LYS A 487 -10.47 -9.00 26.59
N ALA A 488 -10.47 -10.32 26.44
CA ALA A 488 -10.58 -11.27 27.55
C ALA A 488 -9.25 -11.47 28.30
N ASN A 489 -8.14 -11.27 27.63
CA ASN A 489 -6.77 -11.38 28.15
C ASN A 489 -6.24 -10.05 28.70
#